data_d26ca3093d2c10c72b6d3dd547b882ca
#
_entry.id   d26ca3093d2c10c72b6d3dd547b882ca
#
_cell.length_a   1.000
_cell.length_b   1.000
_cell.length_c   1.000
_cell.angle_alpha   90.00
_cell.angle_beta   90.00
_cell.angle_gamma   90.00
#
_symmetry.space_group_name_H-M   'P 1'
#
loop_
_entity.id
_entity.type
_entity.pdbx_description
1 polymer ?
#
loop_
_entity_poly.entity_id
_entity_poly.type
_entity_poly.pdbx_seq_one_letter_code
_entity_poly.pdbx_strand_id
1 'polypeptide(L)'
;MFVTLAELIANARADLRCLDAETAMNELQETGGTIIDVREPLELETSPAPQSLNIPRGILEMKVMDIVTDADHPLYLHCATGGRATLAAEQLQRLGYTNVTVITCPVEVVRRHQESQASK
;
A
#
# COMPACT_ATOMS: atom_id res chain seq x y z
N MET A 1 28.37 10.76 -2.32
CA MET A 1 27.61 11.15 -1.12
C MET A 1 26.23 10.52 -1.17
N PHE A 2 25.77 9.98 -0.05
CA PHE A 2 24.48 9.31 -0.01
C PHE A 2 23.33 10.28 0.18
N VAL A 3 22.19 9.91 -0.41
CA VAL A 3 20.88 10.49 -0.06
C VAL A 3 20.37 9.71 1.14
N THR A 4 19.72 10.37 2.09
CA THR A 4 19.12 9.66 3.23
C THR A 4 17.88 8.90 2.79
N LEU A 5 17.52 7.85 3.55
CA LEU A 5 16.27 7.12 3.26
C LEU A 5 15.06 8.04 3.35
N ALA A 6 15.05 8.95 4.33
CA ALA A 6 13.94 9.91 4.47
C ALA A 6 13.80 10.80 3.23
N GLU A 7 14.93 11.25 2.68
CA GLU A 7 14.93 12.06 1.45
C GLU A 7 14.42 11.25 0.25
N LEU A 8 14.85 9.99 0.13
CA LEU A 8 14.40 9.12 -0.94
C LEU A 8 12.88 8.94 -0.90
N ILE A 9 12.35 8.67 0.28
CA ILE A 9 10.90 8.49 0.47
C ILE A 9 10.14 9.79 0.19
N ALA A 10 10.63 10.92 0.68
CA ALA A 10 10.01 12.22 0.45
C ALA A 10 9.97 12.56 -1.05
N ASN A 11 11.07 12.30 -1.74
CA ASN A 11 11.14 12.55 -3.19
C ASN A 11 10.17 11.65 -3.96
N ALA A 12 10.06 10.39 -3.58
CA ALA A 12 9.11 9.47 -4.20
C ALA A 12 7.67 9.93 -3.98
N ARG A 13 7.35 10.37 -2.76
CA ARG A 13 6.00 10.84 -2.41
C ARG A 13 5.56 12.08 -3.16
N ALA A 14 6.50 12.89 -3.64
CA ALA A 14 6.17 14.11 -4.38
C ALA A 14 5.31 13.83 -5.61
N ASP A 15 5.49 12.68 -6.24
CA ASP A 15 4.77 12.28 -7.44
C ASP A 15 3.74 11.19 -7.18
N LEU A 16 3.44 10.90 -5.92
CA LEU A 16 2.50 9.85 -5.52
C LEU A 16 1.31 10.45 -4.78
N ARG A 17 0.16 9.79 -4.95
CA ARG A 17 -1.01 10.11 -4.16
C ARG A 17 -0.89 9.43 -2.80
N CYS A 18 -0.95 10.24 -1.72
CA CYS A 18 -0.82 9.74 -0.34
C CYS A 18 -2.07 10.10 0.45
N LEU A 19 -2.62 9.12 1.16
CA LEU A 19 -3.80 9.31 2.00
C LEU A 19 -3.55 8.75 3.39
N ASP A 20 -4.29 9.26 4.39
CA ASP A 20 -4.34 8.61 5.68
C ASP A 20 -5.22 7.35 5.61
N ALA A 21 -5.19 6.55 6.66
CA ALA A 21 -5.89 5.26 6.66
C ALA A 21 -7.42 5.44 6.59
N GLU A 22 -7.98 6.39 7.30
CA GLU A 22 -9.42 6.61 7.31
C GLU A 22 -9.93 6.97 5.91
N THR A 23 -9.31 7.96 5.29
CA THR A 23 -9.69 8.42 3.96
C THR A 23 -9.52 7.29 2.93
N ALA A 24 -8.39 6.58 3.00
CA ALA A 24 -8.09 5.49 2.08
C ALA A 24 -9.11 4.35 2.19
N MET A 25 -9.45 3.96 3.42
CA MET A 25 -10.39 2.86 3.62
C MET A 25 -11.81 3.21 3.18
N ASN A 26 -12.23 4.47 3.39
CA ASN A 26 -13.52 4.93 2.90
C ASN A 26 -13.55 4.93 1.37
N GLU A 27 -12.48 5.42 0.75
CA GLU A 27 -12.37 5.45 -0.72
C GLU A 27 -12.32 4.03 -1.29
N LEU A 28 -11.62 3.12 -0.64
CA LEU A 28 -11.51 1.73 -1.07
C LEU A 28 -12.90 1.08 -1.21
N GLN A 29 -13.80 1.35 -0.27
CA GLN A 29 -15.17 0.83 -0.35
C GLN A 29 -15.93 1.38 -1.54
N GLU A 30 -15.71 2.64 -1.89
CA GLU A 30 -16.38 3.28 -3.03
C GLU A 30 -15.80 2.81 -4.35
N THR A 31 -14.49 2.63 -4.44
CA THR A 31 -13.82 2.31 -5.70
C THR A 31 -13.83 0.82 -6.03
N GLY A 32 -13.99 -0.03 -5.02
CA GLY A 32 -13.84 -1.47 -5.20
C GLY A 32 -12.40 -1.89 -5.50
N GLY A 33 -11.43 -1.07 -5.11
CA GLY A 33 -10.03 -1.35 -5.35
C GLY A 33 -9.46 -2.48 -4.50
N THR A 34 -8.16 -2.66 -4.58
CA THR A 34 -7.44 -3.68 -3.82
C THR A 34 -6.46 -3.03 -2.87
N ILE A 35 -6.47 -3.44 -1.60
CA ILE A 35 -5.50 -2.99 -0.62
C ILE A 35 -4.40 -4.04 -0.49
N ILE A 36 -3.16 -3.61 -0.62
CA ILE A 36 -1.98 -4.48 -0.63
C ILE A 36 -1.08 -4.13 0.54
N ASP A 37 -0.72 -5.14 1.32
CA ASP A 37 0.26 -5.05 2.40
C ASP A 37 1.58 -5.58 1.86
N VAL A 38 2.59 -4.72 1.77
CA VAL A 38 3.89 -5.10 1.20
C VAL A 38 4.91 -5.54 2.26
N ARG A 39 4.45 -5.83 3.48
CA ARG A 39 5.30 -6.37 4.53
C ARG A 39 5.65 -7.84 4.27
N GLU A 40 6.63 -8.34 5.01
CA GLU A 40 6.98 -9.75 4.95
C GLU A 40 5.95 -10.59 5.71
N PRO A 41 5.69 -11.85 5.27
CA PRO A 41 4.68 -12.70 5.94
C PRO A 41 4.90 -12.88 7.44
N LEU A 42 6.15 -12.92 7.89
CA LEU A 42 6.46 -13.07 9.32
C LEU A 42 5.94 -11.89 10.15
N GLU A 43 5.91 -10.71 9.58
CA GLU A 43 5.39 -9.52 10.26
C GLU A 43 3.87 -9.65 10.51
N LEU A 44 3.17 -10.34 9.63
CA LEU A 44 1.72 -10.53 9.75
C LEU A 44 1.35 -11.49 10.89
N GLU A 45 2.26 -12.34 11.30
CA GLU A 45 2.01 -13.27 12.42
C GLU A 45 1.80 -12.54 13.73
N THR A 46 2.52 -11.44 13.95
CA THR A 46 2.41 -10.65 15.18
C THR A 46 1.54 -9.39 15.00
N SER A 47 1.38 -8.92 13.78
CA SER A 47 0.63 -7.70 13.50
C SER A 47 -0.16 -7.89 12.20
N PRO A 48 -1.28 -8.62 12.24
CA PRO A 48 -2.04 -8.94 11.02
C PRO A 48 -2.77 -7.74 10.45
N ALA A 49 -3.03 -7.79 9.13
CA ALA A 49 -3.93 -6.89 8.44
C ALA A 49 -4.81 -7.76 7.54
N PRO A 50 -5.85 -8.40 8.11
CA PRO A 50 -6.52 -9.53 7.47
C PRO A 50 -7.30 -9.19 6.21
N GLN A 51 -7.66 -7.93 5.99
CA GLN A 51 -8.37 -7.53 4.78
C GLN A 51 -7.43 -7.11 3.66
N SER A 52 -6.13 -7.08 3.90
CA SER A 52 -5.15 -6.75 2.89
C SER A 52 -4.64 -7.99 2.18
N LEU A 53 -4.40 -7.86 0.88
CA LEU A 53 -3.68 -8.87 0.11
C LEU A 53 -2.19 -8.69 0.42
N ASN A 54 -1.57 -9.71 0.97
CA ASN A 54 -0.14 -9.64 1.28
C ASN A 54 0.69 -10.03 0.07
N ILE A 55 1.42 -9.07 -0.45
CA ILE A 55 2.43 -9.32 -1.48
C ILE A 55 3.71 -8.65 -0.99
N PRO A 56 4.69 -9.42 -0.51
CA PRO A 56 5.94 -8.85 0.02
C PRO A 56 6.65 -7.96 -0.99
N ARG A 57 7.27 -6.89 -0.49
CA ARG A 57 7.90 -5.89 -1.35
C ARG A 57 8.85 -6.51 -2.38
N GLY A 58 9.61 -7.54 -1.99
CA GLY A 58 10.64 -8.13 -2.85
C GLY A 58 10.10 -8.89 -4.06
N ILE A 59 8.83 -9.26 -4.04
CA ILE A 59 8.22 -10.01 -5.15
C ILE A 59 7.01 -9.28 -5.74
N LEU A 60 6.77 -8.04 -5.33
CA LEU A 60 5.56 -7.31 -5.69
C LEU A 60 5.39 -7.21 -7.21
N GLU A 61 6.42 -6.77 -7.91
CA GLU A 61 6.32 -6.53 -9.36
C GLU A 61 5.98 -7.81 -10.12
N MET A 62 6.53 -8.93 -9.68
CA MET A 62 6.28 -10.22 -10.32
C MET A 62 4.89 -10.75 -10.05
N LYS A 63 4.37 -10.52 -8.84
CA LYS A 63 3.09 -11.10 -8.43
C LYS A 63 1.89 -10.24 -8.80
N VAL A 64 2.00 -8.93 -8.67
CA VAL A 64 0.86 -8.03 -8.91
C VAL A 64 0.39 -8.09 -10.35
N MET A 65 1.30 -8.26 -11.30
CA MET A 65 0.96 -8.33 -12.71
C MET A 65 0.07 -9.54 -13.04
N ASP A 66 0.20 -10.62 -12.27
CA ASP A 66 -0.63 -11.81 -12.45
C ASP A 66 -2.00 -11.68 -11.77
N ILE A 67 -2.11 -10.83 -10.74
CA ILE A 67 -3.32 -10.69 -9.93
C ILE A 67 -4.18 -9.53 -10.42
N VAL A 68 -3.57 -8.39 -10.68
CA VAL A 68 -4.25 -7.16 -11.12
C VAL A 68 -3.81 -6.86 -12.55
N THR A 69 -4.65 -7.24 -13.50
CA THR A 69 -4.35 -7.14 -14.93
C THR A 69 -4.89 -5.87 -15.58
N ASP A 70 -5.73 -5.12 -14.86
CA ASP A 70 -6.26 -3.84 -15.31
C ASP A 70 -5.37 -2.71 -14.78
N ALA A 71 -4.73 -1.99 -15.69
CA ALA A 71 -3.80 -0.90 -15.34
C ALA A 71 -4.49 0.23 -14.56
N ASP A 72 -5.79 0.41 -14.72
CA ASP A 72 -6.55 1.48 -14.07
C ASP A 72 -7.21 1.04 -12.76
N HIS A 73 -7.08 -0.22 -12.38
CA HIS A 73 -7.67 -0.73 -11.15
C HIS A 73 -7.08 0.00 -9.93
N PRO A 74 -7.91 0.51 -9.02
CA PRO A 74 -7.40 1.24 -7.85
C PRO A 74 -6.61 0.33 -6.92
N LEU A 75 -5.39 0.73 -6.60
CA LEU A 75 -4.49 0.01 -5.70
C LEU A 75 -4.12 0.90 -4.52
N TYR A 76 -4.22 0.35 -3.32
CA TYR A 76 -3.87 1.02 -2.08
C TYR A 76 -2.79 0.22 -1.38
N LEU A 77 -1.64 0.84 -1.10
CA LEU A 77 -0.47 0.14 -0.57
C LEU A 77 -0.16 0.61 0.84
N HIS A 78 0.10 -0.32 1.73
CA HIS A 78 0.58 -0.01 3.07
C HIS A 78 1.67 -0.97 3.51
N CYS A 79 2.38 -0.59 4.56
CA CYS A 79 3.38 -1.42 5.22
C CYS A 79 3.39 -1.07 6.70
N ALA A 80 4.48 -1.34 7.42
CA ALA A 80 4.53 -1.05 8.85
C ALA A 80 4.42 0.44 9.16
N THR A 81 5.11 1.29 8.40
CA THR A 81 5.21 2.74 8.66
C THR A 81 5.07 3.61 7.41
N GLY A 82 4.88 3.02 6.25
CA GLY A 82 4.66 3.75 4.99
C GLY A 82 5.85 3.82 4.03
N GLY A 83 7.06 3.53 4.50
CA GLY A 83 8.26 3.65 3.66
C GLY A 83 8.32 2.64 2.52
N ARG A 84 8.18 1.36 2.85
CA ARG A 84 8.17 0.30 1.83
C ARG A 84 7.00 0.46 0.87
N ALA A 85 5.85 0.88 1.37
CA ALA A 85 4.66 1.13 0.55
C ALA A 85 4.91 2.27 -0.45
N THR A 86 5.62 3.31 -0.04
CA THR A 86 5.97 4.43 -0.90
C THR A 86 6.85 3.97 -2.07
N LEU A 87 7.91 3.22 -1.76
CA LEU A 87 8.82 2.72 -2.80
C LEU A 87 8.13 1.71 -3.70
N ALA A 88 7.23 0.90 -3.14
CA ALA A 88 6.41 -0.03 -3.90
C ALA A 88 5.51 0.70 -4.89
N ALA A 89 4.81 1.73 -4.44
CA ALA A 89 3.90 2.52 -5.28
C ALA A 89 4.65 3.16 -6.45
N GLU A 90 5.83 3.66 -6.21
CA GLU A 90 6.66 4.25 -7.25
C GLU A 90 6.96 3.21 -8.35
N GLN A 91 7.29 1.98 -7.96
CA GLN A 91 7.55 0.93 -8.95
C GLN A 91 6.29 0.52 -9.70
N LEU A 92 5.14 0.47 -9.04
CA LEU A 92 3.88 0.16 -9.71
C LEU A 92 3.54 1.20 -10.77
N GLN A 93 3.76 2.48 -10.49
CA GLN A 93 3.57 3.52 -11.50
C GLN A 93 4.50 3.30 -12.71
N ARG A 94 5.73 2.89 -12.46
CA ARG A 94 6.69 2.62 -13.53
C ARG A 94 6.29 1.41 -14.37
N LEU A 95 5.56 0.47 -13.79
CA LEU A 95 4.99 -0.67 -14.54
C LEU A 95 3.79 -0.27 -15.39
N GLY A 96 3.18 0.88 -15.13
CA GLY A 96 2.05 1.37 -15.90
C GLY A 96 0.72 1.42 -15.17
N TYR A 97 0.69 1.08 -13.88
CA TYR A 97 -0.52 1.26 -13.07
C TYR A 97 -0.80 2.74 -12.87
N THR A 98 -2.03 3.16 -13.15
CA THR A 98 -2.39 4.58 -13.22
C THR A 98 -3.12 5.08 -11.98
N ASN A 99 -3.55 4.17 -11.10
CA ASN A 99 -4.41 4.51 -9.96
C ASN A 99 -3.85 3.91 -8.68
N VAL A 100 -2.70 4.44 -8.26
CA VAL A 100 -1.93 3.91 -7.12
C VAL A 100 -1.93 4.93 -6.00
N THR A 101 -2.29 4.50 -4.80
CA THR A 101 -2.35 5.34 -3.60
C THR A 101 -1.52 4.72 -2.48
N VAL A 102 -0.74 5.55 -1.79
CA VAL A 102 0.02 5.13 -0.60
C VAL A 102 -0.80 5.49 0.63
N ILE A 103 -0.94 4.52 1.54
CA ILE A 103 -1.48 4.78 2.88
C ILE A 103 -0.29 5.05 3.80
N THR A 104 -0.20 6.27 4.31
CA THR A 104 0.99 6.72 5.06
C THR A 104 0.97 6.38 6.54
N CYS A 105 -0.16 5.90 7.06
CA CYS A 105 -0.31 5.56 8.47
C CYS A 105 0.41 4.27 8.85
N PRO A 106 0.80 4.11 10.13
CA PRO A 106 1.28 2.82 10.63
C PRO A 106 0.22 1.71 10.48
N VAL A 107 0.67 0.47 10.39
CA VAL A 107 -0.23 -0.67 10.16
C VAL A 107 -1.29 -0.83 11.24
N GLU A 108 -1.01 -0.45 12.48
CA GLU A 108 -1.98 -0.52 13.57
C GLU A 108 -3.19 0.37 13.28
N VAL A 109 -2.97 1.53 12.68
CA VAL A 109 -4.05 2.45 12.30
C VAL A 109 -4.84 1.86 11.14
N VAL A 110 -4.17 1.30 10.15
CA VAL A 110 -4.82 0.62 9.02
C VAL A 110 -5.71 -0.52 9.53
N ARG A 111 -5.16 -1.37 10.39
CA ARG A 111 -5.89 -2.51 10.95
C ARG A 111 -7.13 -2.06 11.73
N ARG A 112 -7.01 -1.00 12.53
CA ARG A 112 -8.18 -0.49 13.28
C ARG A 112 -9.30 -0.07 12.36
N HIS A 113 -8.98 0.59 11.25
CA HIS A 113 -10.01 0.98 10.28
C HIS A 113 -10.57 -0.22 9.53
N GLN A 114 -9.76 -1.23 9.24
CA GLN A 114 -10.24 -2.48 8.65
C GLN A 114 -11.23 -3.17 9.59
N GLU A 115 -10.89 -3.27 10.87
CA GLU A 115 -11.75 -3.91 11.88
C GLU A 115 -13.06 -3.12 12.06
N SER A 116 -12.99 -1.80 12.10
CA SER A 116 -14.15 -0.93 12.22
C SER A 116 -15.11 -1.11 11.04
N GLN A 117 -14.58 -1.21 9.83
CA GLN A 117 -15.41 -1.41 8.63
C GLN A 117 -16.01 -2.81 8.56
N ALA A 118 -15.26 -3.82 8.99
CA ALA A 118 -15.74 -5.19 9.02
C ALA A 118 -16.92 -5.38 9.98
N SER A 119 -17.01 -4.51 11.01
CA SER A 119 -18.08 -4.57 12.03
C SER A 119 -19.38 -3.89 11.60
N LYS A 120 -19.39 -3.23 10.47
CA LYS A 120 -20.57 -2.49 9.99
C LYS A 120 -21.55 -3.37 9.20
#